data_382ecea02b6c8a09999e0c278e376e68
#
_entry.id   382ecea02b6c8a09999e0c278e376e68
#
_cell.length_a   1.000
_cell.length_b   1.000
_cell.length_c   1.000
_cell.angle_alpha   90.00
_cell.angle_beta   90.00
_cell.angle_gamma   90.00
#
_symmetry.space_group_name_H-M   'P 1'
#
loop_
_entity.id
_entity.type
_entity.pdbx_description
1 polymer ?
#
loop_
_entity_poly.entity_id
_entity_poly.type
_entity_poly.pdbx_seq_one_letter_code
_entity_poly.pdbx_strand_id
1 'polypeptide(L)'
;MATIIRPGQIGTDTTYEPPLRIGFGINDSTVEAANATMGRTILVAGAGPNPTHYHSVNDVCWYILYGRIKAWFARSDFSDRKDVILEGGDFVYIPSGTIHVIANASETEEASLVFCYIGVGNTNAAATVWLDKAKTPQPA
;
A
#
# COMPACT_ATOMS: atom_id res chain seq x y z
N MET A 1 20.51 -16.08 8.67
CA MET A 1 19.42 -16.89 9.24
C MET A 1 18.07 -16.27 8.88
N ALA A 2 17.11 -17.07 8.43
CA ALA A 2 15.80 -16.57 8.05
C ALA A 2 14.98 -16.19 9.28
N THR A 3 14.19 -15.11 9.16
CA THR A 3 13.22 -14.69 10.17
C THR A 3 11.81 -15.03 9.66
N ILE A 4 11.00 -15.64 10.51
CA ILE A 4 9.64 -16.03 10.18
C ILE A 4 8.69 -15.27 11.09
N ILE A 5 7.76 -14.52 10.49
CA ILE A 5 6.75 -13.77 11.23
C ILE A 5 5.39 -14.44 11.00
N ARG A 6 4.73 -14.80 12.07
CA ARG A 6 3.42 -15.47 12.05
C ARG A 6 2.29 -14.45 12.16
N PRO A 7 1.08 -14.74 11.63
CA PRO A 7 -0.04 -13.80 11.69
C PRO A 7 -0.36 -13.28 13.09
N GLY A 8 -0.23 -14.12 14.11
CA GLY A 8 -0.48 -13.72 15.51
C GLY A 8 0.53 -12.74 16.09
N GLN A 9 1.62 -12.46 15.38
CA GLN A 9 2.68 -11.55 15.83
C GLN A 9 2.51 -10.13 15.28
N ILE A 10 1.55 -9.93 14.37
CA ILE A 10 1.33 -8.63 13.72
C ILE A 10 -0.07 -8.10 14.03
N GLY A 11 -0.16 -6.80 14.23
CA GLY A 11 -1.43 -6.10 14.41
C GLY A 11 -2.00 -5.60 13.09
N THR A 12 -3.09 -4.85 13.20
CA THR A 12 -3.73 -4.20 12.06
C THR A 12 -3.57 -2.69 12.20
N ASP A 13 -2.99 -2.06 11.21
CA ASP A 13 -2.87 -0.60 11.11
C ASP A 13 -4.02 -0.08 10.24
N THR A 14 -4.77 0.89 10.77
CA THR A 14 -5.88 1.56 10.07
C THR A 14 -5.64 3.06 9.88
N THR A 15 -4.45 3.55 10.23
CA THR A 15 -4.13 4.98 10.26
C THR A 15 -3.22 5.43 9.15
N TYR A 16 -2.40 4.54 8.60
CA TYR A 16 -1.43 4.90 7.56
C TYR A 16 -2.12 5.22 6.22
N GLU A 17 -3.01 4.36 5.77
CA GLU A 17 -3.78 4.55 4.53
C GLU A 17 -5.28 4.28 4.76
N PRO A 18 -5.98 5.11 5.56
CA PRO A 18 -7.40 4.87 5.81
C PRO A 18 -8.20 4.95 4.50
N PRO A 19 -9.24 4.15 4.30
CA PRO A 19 -9.84 3.20 5.24
C PRO A 19 -9.27 1.78 5.15
N LEU A 20 -8.10 1.60 4.57
CA LEU A 20 -7.49 0.29 4.37
C LEU A 20 -7.00 -0.27 5.71
N ARG A 21 -6.99 -1.60 5.81
CA ARG A 21 -6.45 -2.33 6.96
C ARG A 21 -5.15 -2.99 6.56
N ILE A 22 -4.05 -2.65 7.23
CA ILE A 22 -2.72 -3.09 6.84
C ILE A 22 -2.08 -3.90 7.96
N GLY A 23 -1.59 -5.09 7.60
CA GLY A 23 -0.72 -5.88 8.46
C GLY A 23 0.71 -5.80 7.95
N PHE A 24 1.61 -5.19 8.73
CA PHE A 24 3.03 -5.12 8.40
C PHE A 24 3.74 -6.36 8.95
N GLY A 25 4.06 -7.31 8.07
CA GLY A 25 4.75 -8.54 8.47
C GLY A 25 6.25 -8.36 8.57
N ILE A 26 6.84 -7.69 7.59
CA ILE A 26 8.29 -7.44 7.53
C ILE A 26 8.53 -5.95 7.52
N ASN A 27 9.23 -5.47 8.53
CA ASN A 27 9.77 -4.12 8.64
C ASN A 27 10.87 -4.13 9.73
N ASP A 28 11.41 -2.99 10.05
CA ASP A 28 12.48 -2.88 11.05
C ASP A 28 12.01 -3.15 12.50
N SER A 29 10.70 -3.21 12.73
CA SER A 29 10.15 -3.63 14.03
C SER A 29 10.07 -5.15 14.18
N THR A 30 10.05 -5.90 13.09
CA THR A 30 9.97 -7.36 13.09
C THR A 30 11.28 -8.04 12.68
N VAL A 31 12.10 -7.37 11.88
CA VAL A 31 13.37 -7.88 11.36
C VAL A 31 14.43 -6.81 11.56
N GLU A 32 15.47 -7.13 12.32
CA GLU A 32 16.59 -6.21 12.54
C GLU A 32 17.24 -5.82 11.20
N ALA A 33 17.43 -4.52 11.00
CA ALA A 33 18.03 -3.96 9.78
C ALA A 33 17.31 -4.39 8.48
N ALA A 34 16.00 -4.50 8.52
CA ALA A 34 15.22 -4.86 7.35
C ALA A 34 15.44 -3.88 6.18
N ASN A 35 15.66 -4.43 4.99
CA ASN A 35 15.82 -3.66 3.74
C ASN A 35 14.62 -3.81 2.84
N ALA A 36 13.47 -4.08 3.42
CA ALA A 36 12.17 -4.13 2.75
C ALA A 36 11.08 -3.93 3.79
N THR A 37 9.95 -3.40 3.35
CA THR A 37 8.71 -3.38 4.12
C THR A 37 7.68 -4.17 3.35
N MET A 38 7.19 -5.24 3.93
CA MET A 38 6.24 -6.12 3.26
C MET A 38 5.05 -6.42 4.17
N GLY A 39 3.88 -6.36 3.60
CA GLY A 39 2.67 -6.61 4.35
C GLY A 39 1.49 -6.96 3.47
N ARG A 40 0.35 -7.02 4.10
CA ARG A 40 -0.92 -7.32 3.46
C ARG A 40 -1.90 -6.20 3.71
N THR A 41 -2.58 -5.77 2.67
CA THR A 41 -3.67 -4.79 2.75
C THR A 41 -5.00 -5.49 2.53
N ILE A 42 -5.96 -5.19 3.39
CA ILE A 42 -7.34 -5.66 3.29
C ILE A 42 -8.23 -4.46 2.97
N LEU A 43 -9.01 -4.61 1.90
CA LEU A 43 -10.04 -3.66 1.51
C LEU A 43 -11.39 -4.32 1.79
N VAL A 44 -12.06 -3.92 2.87
CA VAL A 44 -13.40 -4.43 3.16
C VAL A 44 -14.36 -4.02 2.03
N ALA A 45 -15.50 -4.70 1.92
CA ALA A 45 -16.51 -4.39 0.90
C ALA A 45 -16.83 -2.90 0.90
N GLY A 46 -16.81 -2.27 -0.27
CA GLY A 46 -17.08 -0.86 -0.46
C GLY A 46 -15.99 0.11 0.03
N ALA A 47 -14.88 -0.38 0.53
CA ALA A 47 -13.83 0.47 1.09
C ALA A 47 -13.08 1.28 0.04
N GLY A 48 -12.72 2.48 0.40
CA GLY A 48 -11.86 3.35 -0.39
C GLY A 48 -12.55 4.59 -0.90
N PRO A 49 -11.82 5.42 -1.65
CA PRO A 49 -10.39 5.29 -1.93
C PRO A 49 -9.49 5.60 -0.73
N ASN A 50 -8.27 5.08 -0.76
CA ASN A 50 -7.23 5.52 0.17
C ASN A 50 -6.71 6.92 -0.24
N PRO A 51 -5.94 7.60 0.64
CA PRO A 51 -5.40 8.91 0.32
C PRO A 51 -4.49 8.89 -0.90
N THR A 52 -4.64 9.90 -1.76
CA THR A 52 -3.81 10.07 -2.95
C THR A 52 -2.37 10.36 -2.54
N HIS A 53 -1.43 9.56 -3.01
CA HIS A 53 -0.03 9.67 -2.60
C HIS A 53 0.94 8.99 -3.57
N TYR A 54 2.22 9.26 -3.39
CA TYR A 54 3.31 8.50 -3.99
C TYR A 54 4.47 8.36 -2.98
N HIS A 55 5.36 7.40 -3.24
CA HIS A 55 6.59 7.24 -2.47
C HIS A 55 7.74 7.85 -3.27
N SER A 56 8.53 8.72 -2.63
CA SER A 56 9.55 9.49 -3.34
C SER A 56 10.91 8.80 -3.44
N VAL A 57 11.13 7.73 -2.67
CA VAL A 57 12.46 7.11 -2.58
C VAL A 57 12.50 5.61 -2.90
N ASN A 58 11.34 4.95 -3.03
CA ASN A 58 11.32 3.50 -3.26
C ASN A 58 10.26 3.09 -4.27
N ASP A 59 10.54 1.98 -4.94
CA ASP A 59 9.56 1.30 -5.76
C ASP A 59 8.68 0.42 -4.89
N VAL A 60 7.48 0.09 -5.38
CA VAL A 60 6.52 -0.78 -4.70
C VAL A 60 6.10 -1.90 -5.63
N CYS A 61 6.02 -3.11 -5.09
CA CYS A 61 5.44 -4.25 -5.78
C CYS A 61 4.15 -4.68 -5.08
N TRP A 62 3.15 -5.04 -5.86
CA TRP A 62 1.93 -5.67 -5.35
C TRP A 62 1.70 -7.02 -6.00
N TYR A 63 1.06 -7.90 -5.23
CA TYR A 63 0.42 -9.10 -5.73
C TYR A 63 -1.01 -9.12 -5.21
N ILE A 64 -1.98 -9.22 -6.11
CA ILE A 64 -3.40 -9.24 -5.74
C ILE A 64 -3.79 -10.65 -5.34
N LEU A 65 -4.19 -10.83 -4.07
CA LEU A 65 -4.54 -12.14 -3.54
C LEU A 65 -5.92 -12.60 -4.02
N TYR A 66 -6.92 -11.72 -3.90
CA TYR A 66 -8.31 -12.00 -4.28
C TYR A 66 -9.12 -10.71 -4.35
N GLY A 67 -10.32 -10.82 -4.92
CA GLY A 67 -11.23 -9.70 -5.06
C GLY A 67 -10.93 -8.84 -6.29
N ARG A 68 -11.61 -7.71 -6.37
CA ARG A 68 -11.48 -6.76 -7.47
C ARG A 68 -11.17 -5.39 -6.91
N ILE A 69 -10.08 -4.79 -7.35
CA ILE A 69 -9.58 -3.52 -6.85
C ILE A 69 -9.60 -2.50 -7.99
N LYS A 70 -10.31 -1.40 -7.79
CA LYS A 70 -10.21 -0.23 -8.64
C LYS A 70 -8.92 0.51 -8.30
N ALA A 71 -8.05 0.71 -9.29
CA ALA A 71 -6.81 1.43 -9.09
C ALA A 71 -6.64 2.50 -10.16
N TRP A 72 -5.94 3.58 -9.82
CA TRP A 72 -5.43 4.48 -10.83
C TRP A 72 -4.00 4.90 -10.48
N PHE A 73 -3.23 5.14 -11.51
CA PHE A 73 -1.83 5.52 -11.44
C PHE A 73 -1.61 6.76 -12.29
N ALA A 74 -0.68 7.62 -11.87
CA ALA A 74 -0.30 8.81 -12.63
C ALA A 74 1.12 9.23 -12.28
N ARG A 75 1.72 10.06 -13.12
CA ARG A 75 2.96 10.75 -12.75
C ARG A 75 2.68 11.72 -11.59
N SER A 76 3.72 12.15 -10.92
CA SER A 76 3.60 13.04 -9.74
C SER A 76 2.94 14.39 -10.06
N ASP A 77 2.90 14.81 -11.31
CA ASP A 77 2.18 15.99 -11.79
C ASP A 77 0.76 15.70 -12.28
N PHE A 78 0.25 14.50 -12.00
CA PHE A 78 -1.06 13.98 -12.42
C PHE A 78 -1.20 13.70 -13.93
N SER A 79 -0.13 13.82 -14.70
CA SER A 79 -0.15 13.44 -16.11
C SER A 79 -0.15 11.92 -16.31
N ASP A 80 -0.52 11.49 -17.50
CA ASP A 80 -0.51 10.06 -17.92
C ASP A 80 -1.32 9.15 -17.00
N ARG A 81 -2.47 9.63 -16.50
CA ARG A 81 -3.34 8.84 -15.63
C ARG A 81 -3.86 7.59 -16.34
N LYS A 82 -3.74 6.47 -15.65
CA LYS A 82 -4.27 5.19 -16.10
C LYS A 82 -5.16 4.60 -15.01
N ASP A 83 -6.41 4.29 -15.38
CA ASP A 83 -7.37 3.61 -14.51
C ASP A 83 -7.44 2.14 -14.90
N VAL A 84 -7.52 1.24 -13.91
CA VAL A 84 -7.53 -0.20 -14.15
C VAL A 84 -8.30 -0.93 -13.05
N ILE A 85 -8.90 -2.06 -13.39
CA ILE A 85 -9.41 -3.03 -12.42
C ILE A 85 -8.37 -4.13 -12.27
N LEU A 86 -7.90 -4.32 -11.04
CA LEU A 86 -6.98 -5.38 -10.67
C LEU A 86 -7.78 -6.56 -10.10
N GLU A 87 -7.36 -7.77 -10.41
CA GLU A 87 -8.01 -8.99 -9.96
C GLU A 87 -6.98 -9.96 -9.34
N GLY A 88 -7.45 -10.95 -8.61
CA GLY A 88 -6.60 -11.96 -8.01
C GLY A 88 -5.65 -12.60 -9.02
N GLY A 89 -4.36 -12.66 -8.68
CA GLY A 89 -3.30 -13.14 -9.54
C GLY A 89 -2.51 -12.07 -10.28
N ASP A 90 -2.98 -10.81 -10.28
CA ASP A 90 -2.26 -9.72 -10.94
C ASP A 90 -1.04 -9.29 -10.15
N PHE A 91 0.05 -8.99 -10.85
CA PHE A 91 1.24 -8.35 -10.33
C PHE A 91 1.29 -6.90 -10.76
N VAL A 92 1.68 -6.00 -9.86
CA VAL A 92 1.83 -4.57 -10.17
C VAL A 92 3.20 -4.09 -9.73
N TYR A 93 3.89 -3.35 -10.57
CA TYR A 93 5.13 -2.67 -10.25
C TYR A 93 4.91 -1.17 -10.31
N ILE A 94 5.20 -0.47 -9.22
CA ILE A 94 4.96 0.97 -9.09
C ILE A 94 6.32 1.65 -8.86
N PRO A 95 6.87 2.32 -9.88
CA PRO A 95 8.11 3.09 -9.71
C PRO A 95 7.93 4.23 -8.70
N SER A 96 9.01 4.59 -8.02
CA SER A 96 9.00 5.76 -7.14
C SER A 96 8.52 7.00 -7.89
N GLY A 97 7.80 7.87 -7.21
CA GLY A 97 7.20 9.07 -7.83
C GLY A 97 5.89 8.83 -8.56
N THR A 98 5.42 7.58 -8.66
CA THR A 98 4.13 7.27 -9.29
C THR A 98 3.02 7.36 -8.27
N ILE A 99 2.06 8.26 -8.53
CA ILE A 99 0.83 8.36 -7.73
C ILE A 99 0.05 7.06 -7.89
N HIS A 100 -0.48 6.54 -6.78
CA HIS A 100 -1.34 5.37 -6.80
C HIS A 100 -2.46 5.48 -5.77
N VAL A 101 -3.64 5.05 -6.18
CA VAL A 101 -4.85 5.10 -5.36
C VAL A 101 -5.64 3.84 -5.63
N ILE A 102 -6.18 3.24 -4.58
CA ILE A 102 -6.99 2.03 -4.68
C ILE A 102 -8.30 2.16 -3.92
N ALA A 103 -9.29 1.44 -4.40
CA ALA A 103 -10.57 1.25 -3.74
C ALA A 103 -11.09 -0.15 -4.05
N ASN A 104 -11.92 -0.70 -3.18
CA ASN A 104 -12.60 -1.95 -3.50
C ASN A 104 -13.63 -1.70 -4.60
N ALA A 105 -13.56 -2.46 -5.68
CA ALA A 105 -14.52 -2.36 -6.79
C ALA A 105 -15.87 -3.02 -6.46
N SER A 106 -15.96 -3.78 -5.38
CA SER A 106 -17.16 -4.48 -4.95
C SER A 106 -17.76 -3.87 -3.67
N GLU A 107 -19.08 -3.73 -3.66
CA GLU A 107 -19.82 -3.31 -2.46
C GLU A 107 -20.16 -4.48 -1.54
N THR A 108 -19.90 -5.71 -1.96
CA THR A 108 -20.32 -6.91 -1.25
C THR A 108 -19.19 -7.86 -0.87
N GLU A 109 -18.03 -7.78 -1.54
CA GLU A 109 -16.93 -8.72 -1.35
C GLU A 109 -15.64 -8.00 -0.96
N GLU A 110 -14.90 -8.61 -0.05
CA GLU A 110 -13.57 -8.16 0.37
C GLU A 110 -12.55 -8.36 -0.75
N ALA A 111 -11.52 -7.51 -0.77
CA ALA A 111 -10.35 -7.67 -1.62
C ALA A 111 -9.08 -7.58 -0.78
N SER A 112 -7.99 -8.14 -1.28
CA SER A 112 -6.72 -8.11 -0.56
C SER A 112 -5.53 -8.17 -1.51
N LEU A 113 -4.46 -7.49 -1.12
CA LEU A 113 -3.19 -7.53 -1.83
C LEU A 113 -2.02 -7.66 -0.84
N VAL A 114 -0.92 -8.18 -1.34
CA VAL A 114 0.38 -8.12 -0.68
C VAL A 114 1.17 -6.99 -1.30
N PHE A 115 1.83 -6.17 -0.48
CA PHE A 115 2.73 -5.13 -0.94
C PHE A 115 4.16 -5.36 -0.45
N CYS A 116 5.12 -4.86 -1.19
CA CYS A 116 6.51 -4.80 -0.78
C CYS A 116 7.10 -3.45 -1.18
N TYR A 117 7.61 -2.70 -0.19
CA TYR A 117 8.41 -1.50 -0.40
C TYR A 117 9.86 -1.94 -0.47
N ILE A 118 10.49 -1.73 -1.62
CA ILE A 118 11.84 -2.21 -1.89
C ILE A 118 12.87 -1.24 -1.29
N GLY A 119 13.81 -1.76 -0.54
CA GLY A 119 14.95 -1.00 -0.05
C GLY A 119 14.69 -0.09 1.14
N VAL A 120 13.52 -0.14 1.75
CA VAL A 120 13.18 0.65 2.95
C VAL A 120 12.55 -0.24 4.02
N GLY A 121 13.00 -0.08 5.26
CA GLY A 121 12.58 -0.93 6.38
C GLY A 121 11.39 -0.40 7.17
N ASN A 122 10.82 0.74 6.79
CA ASN A 122 9.64 1.30 7.45
C ASN A 122 8.93 2.32 6.55
N THR A 123 7.72 2.72 6.94
CA THR A 123 6.91 3.65 6.16
C THR A 123 7.46 5.09 6.17
N ASN A 124 8.18 5.49 7.23
CA ASN A 124 8.81 6.81 7.26
C ASN A 124 9.94 6.91 6.24
N ALA A 125 10.75 5.85 6.12
CA ALA A 125 11.83 5.79 5.13
C ALA A 125 11.33 5.80 3.69
N ALA A 126 10.08 5.41 3.45
CA ALA A 126 9.45 5.46 2.13
C ALA A 126 9.19 6.90 1.65
N ALA A 127 9.30 7.88 2.55
CA ALA A 127 9.13 9.30 2.27
C ALA A 127 7.85 9.57 1.46
N THR A 128 6.72 9.10 1.98
CA THR A 128 5.42 9.23 1.33
C THR A 128 5.02 10.68 1.20
N VAL A 129 4.64 11.08 -0.01
CA VAL A 129 4.12 12.42 -0.30
C VAL A 129 2.60 12.32 -0.42
N TRP A 130 1.91 12.89 0.54
CA TRP A 130 0.45 12.90 0.58
C TRP A 130 -0.09 14.07 -0.22
N LEU A 131 -0.92 13.78 -1.21
CA LEU A 131 -1.54 14.78 -2.10
C LEU A 131 -3.00 15.03 -1.72
N ASP A 132 -3.54 14.19 -0.83
CA ASP A 132 -4.88 14.33 -0.29
C ASP A 132 -4.80 15.17 1.00
N LYS A 133 -5.55 16.27 1.05
CA LYS A 133 -5.53 17.20 2.20
C LYS A 133 -5.94 16.54 3.51
N ALA A 134 -6.81 15.53 3.47
CA ALA A 134 -7.27 14.82 4.67
C ALA A 134 -6.14 14.00 5.31
N LYS A 135 -5.13 13.60 4.54
CA LYS A 135 -3.98 12.82 5.02
C LYS A 135 -2.69 13.64 5.13
N THR A 136 -2.61 14.78 4.47
CA THR A 136 -1.44 15.64 4.56
C THR A 136 -1.18 16.02 6.01
N PRO A 137 0.03 15.82 6.56
CA PRO A 137 0.35 16.21 7.92
C PRO A 137 0.11 17.71 8.10
N GLN A 138 -0.65 18.05 9.13
CA GLN A 138 -0.91 19.45 9.44
C GLN A 138 0.31 20.03 10.16
N PRO A 139 0.67 21.29 9.89
CA PRO A 139 1.70 21.97 10.68
C PRO A 139 1.32 21.93 12.16
N ALA A 140 2.31 21.73 12.98
CA ALA A 140 2.12 21.71 14.43
C ALA A 140 1.65 23.08 14.96
#